data_82cb85d29854baf36c0184382a6d2bb0
#
_entry.id   82cb85d29854baf36c0184382a6d2bb0
#
_cell.length_a   1.000
_cell.length_b   1.000
_cell.length_c   1.000
_cell.angle_alpha   90.00
_cell.angle_beta   90.00
_cell.angle_gamma   90.00
#
_symmetry.space_group_name_H-M   'P 1'
#
loop_
_entity.id
_entity.type
_entity.pdbx_description
1 polymer ?
#
loop_
_entity_poly.entity_id
_entity_poly.type
_entity_poly.pdbx_seq_one_letter_code
_entity_poly.pdbx_strand_id
1 'polypeptide(L)'
;MLRRAMLRFARDRKANVAIIFALMLVPIVFLLGMTLDYTLALRKQEQLNAAADAAAIAAVRPAMLTQSDDSVVQATAAAVFAAKANLPGLSSTPTPTINVVDSGLARTITVSYVAQSVNNFPSVLGRQTWQVSGSATARASSAPNMNFYLLMDDSPSMGIGATTTDISNLIKYTASKYQSAASSQNCGFACHETNIAHDGGTQDNLAIARARNITLRIDLVTSAVNQLLNSWSNCPQSGVSGGVMQCMAALNNTTYRAALYTFDVGLNTLATLTTPTTAGIQVSNISLMPVYYQNCVFSGCSSSSTTNPTTDFGTDIAGALSSINNIMPAPGLGSNASGDTPQEVVFLVTDGVEDKISATCPNASFASHSRCQQPLDTTMCTTIKNRGIKIAVLYTEYLQLIASATTGIQTTDSWYMSWIDTYDEPTSSTGTIAQKLQACASPGFYASVQTGGDISGALTNLFIKVASSTASLVQ
;
A
#
# COMPACT_ATOMS: atom_id res chain seq x y z
N MET A 1 -10.23 50.26 -83.91
CA MET A 1 -8.95 49.94 -83.37
C MET A 1 -8.89 48.56 -82.68
N LEU A 2 -9.90 48.21 -81.93
CA LEU A 2 -9.92 46.94 -81.14
C LEU A 2 -9.83 45.67 -82.04
N ARG A 3 -10.53 45.65 -83.20
CA ARG A 3 -10.54 44.47 -84.13
C ARG A 3 -9.18 44.20 -84.75
N ARG A 4 -8.36 45.24 -85.05
CA ARG A 4 -6.98 45.05 -85.55
C ARG A 4 -5.98 44.62 -84.49
N ALA A 5 -6.22 45.03 -83.22
CA ALA A 5 -5.41 44.55 -82.10
C ALA A 5 -5.67 43.08 -81.75
N MET A 6 -6.95 42.63 -81.82
CA MET A 6 -7.33 41.24 -81.62
C MET A 6 -6.80 40.32 -82.71
N LEU A 7 -6.79 40.77 -84.02
CA LEU A 7 -6.25 39.97 -85.14
C LEU A 7 -4.71 39.89 -85.11
N ARG A 8 -4.01 40.88 -84.60
CA ARG A 8 -2.56 40.85 -84.34
C ARG A 8 -2.23 39.92 -83.17
N PHE A 9 -3.04 39.93 -82.11
CA PHE A 9 -2.86 39.07 -80.96
C PHE A 9 -3.11 37.57 -81.32
N ALA A 10 -4.11 37.30 -82.17
CA ALA A 10 -4.40 35.91 -82.63
C ALA A 10 -3.33 35.33 -83.59
N ARG A 11 -2.45 36.19 -84.19
CA ARG A 11 -1.35 35.73 -85.10
C ARG A 11 0.02 35.70 -84.42
N ASP A 12 0.17 36.21 -83.21
CA ASP A 12 1.41 36.23 -82.52
C ASP A 12 1.66 34.89 -81.80
N ARG A 13 2.68 34.14 -82.23
CA ARG A 13 3.03 32.86 -81.61
C ARG A 13 3.39 33.00 -80.11
N LYS A 14 3.77 34.15 -79.65
CA LYS A 14 3.95 34.46 -78.23
C LYS A 14 2.65 34.57 -77.46
N ALA A 15 1.51 34.81 -78.11
CA ALA A 15 0.20 34.82 -77.50
C ALA A 15 -0.29 33.39 -77.10
N ASN A 16 0.27 32.36 -77.65
CA ASN A 16 -0.06 30.97 -77.29
C ASN A 16 0.25 30.68 -75.81
N VAL A 17 1.32 31.22 -75.26
CA VAL A 17 1.69 31.10 -73.85
C VAL A 17 0.67 31.72 -72.94
N ALA A 18 0.12 32.91 -73.31
CA ALA A 18 -0.93 33.59 -72.55
C ALA A 18 -2.26 32.81 -72.56
N ILE A 19 -2.59 32.19 -73.68
CA ILE A 19 -3.80 31.36 -73.83
C ILE A 19 -3.64 30.06 -72.99
N ILE A 20 -2.48 29.41 -73.11
CA ILE A 20 -2.21 28.20 -72.32
C ILE A 20 -2.20 28.54 -70.83
N PHE A 21 -1.57 29.65 -70.44
CA PHE A 21 -1.58 30.12 -69.03
C PHE A 21 -2.98 30.42 -68.56
N ALA A 22 -3.83 31.12 -69.35
CA ALA A 22 -5.20 31.42 -68.99
C ALA A 22 -6.09 30.14 -68.85
N LEU A 23 -5.86 29.12 -69.69
CA LEU A 23 -6.53 27.83 -69.59
C LEU A 23 -6.04 27.00 -68.41
N MET A 24 -4.74 27.07 -68.08
CA MET A 24 -4.17 26.37 -66.95
C MET A 24 -4.41 27.09 -65.60
N LEU A 25 -4.69 28.40 -65.60
CA LEU A 25 -4.94 29.17 -64.40
C LEU A 25 -6.21 28.64 -63.67
N VAL A 26 -7.25 28.25 -64.40
CA VAL A 26 -8.48 27.72 -63.81
C VAL A 26 -8.21 26.44 -63.03
N PRO A 27 -7.66 25.37 -63.60
CA PRO A 27 -7.37 24.15 -62.84
C PRO A 27 -6.35 24.39 -61.71
N ILE A 28 -5.37 25.31 -61.86
CA ILE A 28 -4.44 25.64 -60.79
C ILE A 28 -5.13 26.28 -59.62
N VAL A 29 -6.01 27.27 -59.83
CA VAL A 29 -6.81 27.90 -58.80
C VAL A 29 -7.70 26.92 -58.10
N PHE A 30 -8.33 26.00 -58.85
CA PHE A 30 -9.11 24.91 -58.30
C PHE A 30 -8.29 24.00 -57.36
N LEU A 31 -7.11 23.56 -57.82
CA LEU A 31 -6.22 22.73 -56.96
C LEU A 31 -5.75 23.46 -55.71
N LEU A 32 -5.41 24.71 -55.83
CA LEU A 32 -5.00 25.55 -54.65
C LEU A 32 -6.13 25.72 -53.67
N GLY A 33 -7.38 26.04 -54.16
CA GLY A 33 -8.54 26.18 -53.30
C GLY A 33 -8.89 24.89 -52.56
N MET A 34 -8.85 23.74 -53.27
CA MET A 34 -9.08 22.41 -52.73
C MET A 34 -8.04 22.06 -51.66
N THR A 35 -6.76 22.34 -51.91
CA THR A 35 -5.67 22.08 -50.95
C THR A 35 -5.81 22.93 -49.69
N LEU A 36 -6.22 24.19 -49.82
CA LEU A 36 -6.46 25.08 -48.71
C LEU A 36 -7.61 24.58 -47.83
N ASP A 37 -8.76 24.27 -48.44
CA ASP A 37 -9.92 23.78 -47.70
C ASP A 37 -9.64 22.45 -47.01
N TYR A 38 -8.95 21.51 -47.69
CA TYR A 38 -8.52 20.25 -47.10
C TYR A 38 -7.57 20.45 -45.91
N THR A 39 -6.57 21.31 -46.06
CA THR A 39 -5.59 21.62 -45.01
C THR A 39 -6.28 22.25 -43.79
N LEU A 40 -7.24 23.17 -44.01
CA LEU A 40 -8.01 23.78 -42.93
C LEU A 40 -8.93 22.75 -42.25
N ALA A 41 -9.51 21.83 -42.98
CA ALA A 41 -10.30 20.73 -42.40
C ALA A 41 -9.45 19.80 -41.52
N LEU A 42 -8.24 19.40 -42.00
CA LEU A 42 -7.29 18.62 -41.20
C LEU A 42 -6.86 19.34 -39.91
N ARG A 43 -6.58 20.63 -40.00
CA ARG A 43 -6.20 21.45 -38.82
C ARG A 43 -7.33 21.47 -37.78
N LYS A 44 -8.59 21.59 -38.21
CA LYS A 44 -9.75 21.53 -37.32
C LYS A 44 -9.92 20.13 -36.74
N GLN A 45 -9.67 19.09 -37.53
CA GLN A 45 -9.71 17.71 -37.04
C GLN A 45 -8.70 17.49 -35.92
N GLU A 46 -7.45 17.96 -36.05
CA GLU A 46 -6.44 17.88 -35.00
C GLU A 46 -6.87 18.62 -33.74
N GLN A 47 -7.46 19.81 -33.85
CA GLN A 47 -7.96 20.56 -32.72
C GLN A 47 -9.12 19.85 -32.01
N LEU A 48 -10.02 19.20 -32.79
CA LEU A 48 -11.10 18.40 -32.25
C LEU A 48 -10.62 17.10 -31.62
N ASN A 49 -9.57 16.47 -32.17
CA ASN A 49 -8.90 15.32 -31.55
C ASN A 49 -8.34 15.71 -30.18
N ALA A 50 -7.61 16.83 -30.10
CA ALA A 50 -7.11 17.34 -28.84
C ALA A 50 -8.23 17.70 -27.83
N ALA A 51 -9.40 18.11 -28.30
CA ALA A 51 -10.58 18.33 -27.47
C ALA A 51 -11.15 16.99 -26.95
N ALA A 52 -11.19 15.95 -27.79
CA ALA A 52 -11.62 14.60 -27.41
C ALA A 52 -10.66 13.97 -26.40
N ASP A 53 -9.35 14.09 -26.61
CA ASP A 53 -8.32 13.63 -25.66
C ASP A 53 -8.50 14.30 -24.29
N ALA A 54 -8.64 15.62 -24.27
CA ALA A 54 -8.83 16.36 -23.03
C ALA A 54 -10.12 15.95 -22.30
N ALA A 55 -11.21 15.67 -23.04
CA ALA A 55 -12.47 15.20 -22.49
C ALA A 55 -12.36 13.80 -21.92
N ALA A 56 -11.70 12.86 -22.63
CA ALA A 56 -11.47 11.51 -22.18
C ALA A 56 -10.62 11.46 -20.92
N ILE A 57 -9.51 12.24 -20.87
CA ILE A 57 -8.65 12.35 -19.68
C ILE A 57 -9.41 12.97 -18.50
N ALA A 58 -10.24 14.00 -18.72
CA ALA A 58 -11.02 14.62 -17.66
C ALA A 58 -12.01 13.64 -17.01
N ALA A 59 -12.55 12.71 -17.79
CA ALA A 59 -13.51 11.71 -17.35
C ALA A 59 -12.90 10.52 -16.60
N VAL A 60 -11.56 10.36 -16.63
CA VAL A 60 -10.84 9.33 -15.86
C VAL A 60 -10.01 9.91 -14.71
N ARG A 61 -10.25 11.16 -14.30
CA ARG A 61 -9.61 11.72 -13.10
C ARG A 61 -10.06 10.97 -11.83
N PRO A 62 -9.27 10.96 -10.75
CA PRO A 62 -9.62 10.25 -9.52
C PRO A 62 -11.04 10.52 -9.01
N ALA A 63 -11.49 11.76 -9.04
CA ALA A 63 -12.86 12.12 -8.64
C ALA A 63 -13.96 11.54 -9.55
N MET A 64 -13.66 11.28 -10.82
CA MET A 64 -14.59 10.67 -11.77
C MET A 64 -14.52 9.15 -11.75
N LEU A 65 -13.38 8.56 -11.39
CA LEU A 65 -13.24 7.10 -11.25
C LEU A 65 -14.09 6.54 -10.10
N THR A 66 -14.36 7.34 -9.07
CA THR A 66 -15.19 6.95 -7.92
C THR A 66 -16.68 7.26 -8.10
N GLN A 67 -17.06 7.91 -9.22
CA GLN A 67 -18.45 8.18 -9.53
C GLN A 67 -19.18 6.91 -10.00
N SER A 68 -20.28 6.57 -9.32
CA SER A 68 -21.15 5.45 -9.69
C SER A 68 -22.18 5.81 -10.78
N ASP A 69 -22.42 7.12 -10.99
CA ASP A 69 -23.38 7.60 -12.00
C ASP A 69 -22.64 8.02 -13.28
N ASP A 70 -22.78 7.21 -14.31
CA ASP A 70 -22.18 7.46 -15.62
C ASP A 70 -22.65 8.75 -16.26
N SER A 71 -23.85 9.22 -15.94
CA SER A 71 -24.39 10.48 -16.49
C SER A 71 -23.56 11.70 -16.05
N VAL A 72 -23.03 11.69 -14.82
CA VAL A 72 -22.14 12.74 -14.29
C VAL A 72 -20.80 12.72 -15.02
N VAL A 73 -20.26 11.52 -15.28
CA VAL A 73 -19.01 11.33 -16.01
C VAL A 73 -19.16 11.79 -17.46
N GLN A 74 -20.26 11.42 -18.13
CA GLN A 74 -20.57 11.82 -19.49
C GLN A 74 -20.76 13.34 -19.57
N ALA A 75 -21.50 13.96 -18.65
CA ALA A 75 -21.68 15.39 -18.59
C ALA A 75 -20.37 16.15 -18.41
N THR A 76 -19.46 15.63 -17.57
CA THR A 76 -18.12 16.22 -17.35
C THR A 76 -17.30 16.16 -18.65
N ALA A 77 -17.25 15.03 -19.31
CA ALA A 77 -16.54 14.87 -20.58
C ALA A 77 -17.13 15.76 -21.67
N ALA A 78 -18.47 15.83 -21.78
CA ALA A 78 -19.16 16.68 -22.75
C ALA A 78 -18.87 18.16 -22.54
N ALA A 79 -18.85 18.63 -21.29
CA ALA A 79 -18.52 20.02 -20.95
C ALA A 79 -17.09 20.39 -21.34
N VAL A 80 -16.11 19.51 -21.06
CA VAL A 80 -14.70 19.72 -21.43
C VAL A 80 -14.53 19.72 -22.95
N PHE A 81 -15.18 18.80 -23.65
CA PHE A 81 -15.17 18.75 -25.10
C PHE A 81 -15.77 20.03 -25.71
N ALA A 82 -16.97 20.42 -25.30
CA ALA A 82 -17.66 21.59 -25.81
C ALA A 82 -16.86 22.89 -25.62
N ALA A 83 -16.18 23.05 -24.46
CA ALA A 83 -15.34 24.20 -24.18
C ALA A 83 -14.17 24.35 -25.16
N LYS A 84 -13.66 23.22 -25.71
CA LYS A 84 -12.52 23.21 -26.66
C LYS A 84 -12.96 23.05 -28.13
N ALA A 85 -14.12 22.49 -28.39
CA ALA A 85 -14.63 22.20 -29.73
C ALA A 85 -15.35 23.37 -30.40
N ASN A 86 -15.50 24.51 -29.72
CA ASN A 86 -16.09 25.72 -30.30
C ASN A 86 -15.06 26.44 -31.20
N LEU A 87 -14.89 25.90 -32.41
CA LEU A 87 -13.89 26.36 -33.38
C LEU A 87 -14.55 27.18 -34.49
N PRO A 88 -13.94 28.31 -34.94
CA PRO A 88 -14.44 29.07 -36.06
C PRO A 88 -14.36 28.25 -37.37
N GLY A 89 -15.39 28.41 -38.20
CA GLY A 89 -15.46 27.72 -39.49
C GLY A 89 -15.93 26.27 -39.40
N LEU A 90 -16.52 25.85 -38.31
CA LEU A 90 -17.41 24.68 -38.26
C LEU A 90 -18.85 25.13 -38.57
N SER A 91 -19.66 24.22 -39.13
CA SER A 91 -21.08 24.51 -39.37
C SER A 91 -21.90 24.66 -38.08
N SER A 92 -21.49 23.92 -37.05
CA SER A 92 -22.02 23.96 -35.68
C SER A 92 -20.98 23.36 -34.72
N THR A 93 -21.08 23.66 -33.45
CA THR A 93 -20.28 23.00 -32.41
C THR A 93 -20.70 21.53 -32.37
N PRO A 94 -19.76 20.58 -32.57
CA PRO A 94 -20.11 19.14 -32.58
C PRO A 94 -20.48 18.66 -31.19
N THR A 95 -21.48 17.78 -31.12
CA THR A 95 -21.83 17.07 -29.88
C THR A 95 -21.06 15.74 -29.85
N PRO A 96 -20.27 15.47 -28.81
CA PRO A 96 -19.55 14.21 -28.71
C PRO A 96 -20.47 13.05 -28.34
N THR A 97 -20.15 11.85 -28.81
CA THR A 97 -20.68 10.59 -28.28
C THR A 97 -19.69 10.07 -27.25
N ILE A 98 -20.14 9.84 -26.01
CA ILE A 98 -19.29 9.43 -24.90
C ILE A 98 -19.75 8.06 -24.45
N ASN A 99 -18.84 7.08 -24.52
CA ASN A 99 -19.06 5.73 -24.06
C ASN A 99 -18.24 5.50 -22.78
N VAL A 100 -18.90 5.05 -21.71
CA VAL A 100 -18.31 4.71 -20.41
C VAL A 100 -18.38 3.21 -20.25
N VAL A 101 -17.25 2.56 -19.99
CA VAL A 101 -17.16 1.12 -19.74
C VAL A 101 -16.37 0.87 -18.49
N ASP A 102 -17.01 0.33 -17.46
CA ASP A 102 -16.38 -0.09 -16.22
C ASP A 102 -16.07 -1.59 -16.25
N SER A 103 -14.86 -1.94 -15.83
CA SER A 103 -14.38 -3.31 -15.70
C SER A 103 -13.57 -3.45 -14.42
N GLY A 104 -14.21 -3.92 -13.36
CA GLY A 104 -13.62 -3.97 -12.01
C GLY A 104 -13.27 -2.56 -11.51
N LEU A 105 -12.00 -2.33 -11.22
CA LEU A 105 -11.50 -1.01 -10.79
C LEU A 105 -11.17 -0.07 -11.95
N ALA A 106 -11.16 -0.58 -13.18
CA ALA A 106 -10.78 0.20 -14.35
C ALA A 106 -12.01 0.79 -15.04
N ARG A 107 -11.91 2.07 -15.40
CA ARG A 107 -12.87 2.80 -16.24
C ARG A 107 -12.20 3.15 -17.57
N THR A 108 -12.88 2.82 -18.66
CA THR A 108 -12.49 3.18 -20.03
C THR A 108 -13.50 4.16 -20.58
N ILE A 109 -13.04 5.31 -21.04
CA ILE A 109 -13.87 6.36 -21.63
C ILE A 109 -13.45 6.53 -23.09
N THR A 110 -14.42 6.41 -23.99
CA THR A 110 -14.22 6.70 -25.41
C THR A 110 -15.09 7.90 -25.80
N VAL A 111 -14.45 8.96 -26.26
CA VAL A 111 -15.10 10.19 -26.76
C VAL A 111 -14.93 10.22 -28.27
N SER A 112 -16.02 10.19 -29.02
CA SER A 112 -16.04 10.30 -30.47
C SER A 112 -16.86 11.47 -30.94
N TYR A 113 -16.49 12.04 -32.08
CA TYR A 113 -17.18 13.19 -32.66
C TYR A 113 -17.26 13.09 -34.18
N VAL A 114 -18.25 13.78 -34.73
CA VAL A 114 -18.40 14.07 -36.18
C VAL A 114 -18.66 15.57 -36.29
N ALA A 115 -17.93 16.27 -37.16
CA ALA A 115 -18.08 17.69 -37.41
C ALA A 115 -18.02 18.02 -38.90
N GLN A 116 -18.54 19.18 -39.28
CA GLN A 116 -18.53 19.69 -40.65
C GLN A 116 -17.69 20.95 -40.71
N SER A 117 -16.54 20.87 -41.38
CA SER A 117 -15.70 22.03 -41.68
C SER A 117 -16.25 22.79 -42.85
N VAL A 118 -16.58 24.07 -42.69
CA VAL A 118 -17.05 24.93 -43.80
C VAL A 118 -15.89 25.21 -44.74
N ASN A 119 -16.14 24.99 -46.04
CA ASN A 119 -15.19 25.28 -47.12
C ASN A 119 -15.20 26.76 -47.50
N ASN A 120 -14.01 27.34 -47.71
CA ASN A 120 -13.87 28.71 -48.17
C ASN A 120 -14.07 28.79 -49.72
N PHE A 121 -13.88 27.70 -50.43
CA PHE A 121 -14.01 27.59 -51.89
C PHE A 121 -15.07 26.54 -52.30
N PRO A 122 -16.34 26.68 -51.81
CA PRO A 122 -17.36 25.67 -52.01
C PRO A 122 -17.73 25.44 -53.51
N SER A 123 -17.62 26.51 -54.30
CA SER A 123 -17.89 26.45 -55.74
C SER A 123 -16.88 25.62 -56.52
N VAL A 124 -15.66 25.48 -55.97
CA VAL A 124 -14.58 24.71 -56.54
C VAL A 124 -14.76 23.19 -56.27
N LEU A 125 -15.20 22.84 -55.06
CA LEU A 125 -15.35 21.46 -54.62
C LEU A 125 -16.74 20.89 -54.88
N GLY A 126 -17.72 21.73 -55.25
CA GLY A 126 -19.13 21.31 -55.35
C GLY A 126 -19.75 20.90 -53.99
N ARG A 127 -19.06 21.17 -52.90
CA ARG A 127 -19.47 20.86 -51.53
C ARG A 127 -19.25 22.05 -50.61
N GLN A 128 -20.24 22.38 -49.76
CA GLN A 128 -20.13 23.46 -48.80
C GLN A 128 -19.31 23.10 -47.57
N THR A 129 -19.24 21.84 -47.26
CA THR A 129 -18.56 21.37 -46.04
C THR A 129 -17.71 20.14 -46.32
N TRP A 130 -16.67 19.96 -45.50
CA TRP A 130 -15.87 18.74 -45.42
C TRP A 130 -16.11 18.09 -44.07
N GLN A 131 -16.52 16.80 -44.06
CA GLN A 131 -16.71 16.05 -42.85
C GLN A 131 -15.36 15.65 -42.25
N VAL A 132 -15.21 15.93 -40.95
CA VAL A 132 -14.09 15.47 -40.12
C VAL A 132 -14.62 14.71 -38.92
N SER A 133 -13.93 13.66 -38.52
CA SER A 133 -14.31 12.82 -37.38
C SER A 133 -13.08 12.28 -36.70
N GLY A 134 -13.25 11.92 -35.45
CA GLY A 134 -12.19 11.31 -34.66
C GLY A 134 -12.73 10.72 -33.38
N SER A 135 -11.85 10.04 -32.67
CA SER A 135 -12.14 9.49 -31.35
C SER A 135 -10.89 9.48 -30.49
N ALA A 136 -11.08 9.62 -29.18
CA ALA A 136 -10.03 9.47 -28.17
C ALA A 136 -10.50 8.51 -27.10
N THR A 137 -9.59 7.69 -26.59
CA THR A 137 -9.89 6.74 -25.52
C THR A 137 -8.88 6.94 -24.38
N ALA A 138 -9.41 7.10 -23.17
CA ALA A 138 -8.60 7.12 -21.95
C ALA A 138 -9.05 5.98 -21.03
N ARG A 139 -8.10 5.35 -20.37
CA ARG A 139 -8.34 4.32 -19.36
C ARG A 139 -7.55 4.61 -18.10
N ALA A 140 -8.20 4.50 -16.97
CA ALA A 140 -7.53 4.57 -15.67
C ALA A 140 -8.19 3.61 -14.68
N SER A 141 -7.47 3.25 -13.63
CA SER A 141 -7.98 2.43 -12.53
C SER A 141 -8.05 3.26 -11.25
N SER A 142 -9.14 3.11 -10.50
CA SER A 142 -9.23 3.63 -9.14
C SER A 142 -8.36 2.80 -8.19
N ALA A 143 -7.88 3.41 -7.11
CA ALA A 143 -7.37 2.65 -5.99
C ALA A 143 -8.54 1.95 -5.29
N PRO A 144 -8.37 0.69 -4.84
CA PRO A 144 -9.43 -0.03 -4.16
C PRO A 144 -9.67 0.49 -2.76
N ASN A 145 -10.91 0.39 -2.30
CA ASN A 145 -11.22 0.45 -0.88
C ASN A 145 -10.62 -0.77 -0.19
N MET A 146 -9.99 -0.57 0.97
CA MET A 146 -9.27 -1.64 1.68
C MET A 146 -9.56 -1.62 3.17
N ASN A 147 -9.62 -2.81 3.75
CA ASN A 147 -9.65 -3.05 5.18
C ASN A 147 -8.29 -3.64 5.60
N PHE A 148 -7.66 -3.02 6.58
CA PHE A 148 -6.37 -3.41 7.11
C PHE A 148 -6.53 -3.98 8.51
N TYR A 149 -6.09 -5.22 8.72
CA TYR A 149 -6.08 -5.91 10.01
C TYR A 149 -4.63 -5.94 10.48
N LEU A 150 -4.30 -5.08 11.43
CA LEU A 150 -2.95 -4.94 11.96
C LEU A 150 -2.78 -5.91 13.13
N LEU A 151 -1.92 -6.92 12.97
CA LEU A 151 -1.56 -7.90 13.96
C LEU A 151 -0.15 -7.58 14.48
N MET A 152 -0.07 -7.06 15.70
CA MET A 152 1.17 -6.66 16.34
C MET A 152 1.55 -7.70 17.39
N ASP A 153 2.74 -8.23 17.25
CA ASP A 153 3.33 -9.12 18.26
C ASP A 153 3.59 -8.33 19.55
N ASP A 154 2.98 -8.73 20.65
CA ASP A 154 3.23 -8.20 22.00
C ASP A 154 3.77 -9.27 22.96
N SER A 155 4.22 -10.39 22.39
CA SER A 155 4.84 -11.49 23.13
C SER A 155 6.10 -11.05 23.89
N PRO A 156 6.57 -11.84 24.87
CA PRO A 156 7.72 -11.45 25.70
C PRO A 156 8.98 -11.14 24.90
N SER A 157 9.22 -11.76 23.74
CA SER A 157 10.37 -11.49 22.89
C SER A 157 10.42 -10.04 22.36
N MET A 158 9.27 -9.37 22.29
CA MET A 158 9.18 -7.95 21.96
C MET A 158 9.71 -7.03 23.07
N GLY A 159 10.04 -7.58 24.25
CA GLY A 159 10.71 -6.92 25.37
C GLY A 159 12.23 -6.88 25.28
N ILE A 160 12.83 -7.33 24.20
CA ILE A 160 14.28 -7.20 23.98
C ILE A 160 14.63 -5.72 23.77
N GLY A 161 15.80 -5.27 24.27
CA GLY A 161 16.30 -3.92 24.02
C GLY A 161 16.38 -3.60 22.54
N ALA A 162 15.94 -2.42 22.14
CA ALA A 162 15.79 -2.03 20.74
C ALA A 162 17.12 -1.88 19.99
N THR A 163 18.21 -1.62 20.73
CA THR A 163 19.56 -1.49 20.19
C THR A 163 20.55 -2.29 21.03
N THR A 164 21.75 -2.52 20.51
CA THR A 164 22.84 -3.14 21.29
C THR A 164 23.16 -2.33 22.56
N THR A 165 22.99 -1.02 22.52
CA THR A 165 23.14 -0.15 23.68
C THR A 165 22.01 -0.38 24.70
N ASP A 166 20.77 -0.51 24.24
CA ASP A 166 19.62 -0.79 25.10
C ASP A 166 19.74 -2.17 25.75
N ILE A 167 20.15 -3.18 24.99
CA ILE A 167 20.46 -4.52 25.52
C ILE A 167 21.54 -4.43 26.61
N SER A 168 22.64 -3.74 26.34
CA SER A 168 23.75 -3.59 27.30
C SER A 168 23.30 -2.83 28.56
N ASN A 169 22.45 -1.82 28.40
CA ASN A 169 21.88 -1.07 29.55
C ASN A 169 20.92 -1.94 30.36
N LEU A 170 20.06 -2.76 29.72
CA LEU A 170 19.23 -3.70 30.46
C LEU A 170 20.08 -4.69 31.28
N ILE A 171 21.07 -5.31 30.66
CA ILE A 171 22.01 -6.21 31.36
C ILE A 171 22.61 -5.51 32.58
N LYS A 172 23.13 -4.29 32.40
CA LYS A 172 23.73 -3.50 33.46
C LYS A 172 22.77 -3.20 34.63
N TYR A 173 21.56 -2.75 34.31
CA TYR A 173 20.61 -2.31 35.33
C TYR A 173 19.80 -3.46 35.95
N THR A 174 19.79 -4.63 35.37
CA THR A 174 19.21 -5.85 35.95
C THR A 174 20.22 -6.66 36.73
N ALA A 175 21.52 -6.35 36.67
CA ALA A 175 22.60 -7.10 37.32
C ALA A 175 22.47 -7.21 38.85
N SER A 176 21.90 -6.19 39.49
CA SER A 176 21.72 -6.14 40.96
C SER A 176 20.29 -6.47 41.39
N LYS A 177 19.40 -6.82 40.46
CA LYS A 177 18.04 -7.19 40.78
C LYS A 177 18.04 -8.47 41.63
N TYR A 178 17.20 -8.49 42.65
CA TYR A 178 17.07 -9.68 43.47
C TYR A 178 16.60 -10.87 42.61
N GLN A 179 17.39 -11.92 42.63
CA GLN A 179 17.07 -13.13 41.92
C GLN A 179 16.22 -14.08 42.73
N SER A 180 15.18 -14.50 42.10
CA SER A 180 14.45 -15.67 42.52
C SER A 180 14.36 -16.72 41.41
N ALA A 181 14.48 -16.30 40.20
CA ALA A 181 14.66 -17.21 39.05
C ALA A 181 15.93 -16.83 38.28
N ALA A 182 16.62 -17.80 37.73
CA ALA A 182 17.91 -17.65 37.08
C ALA A 182 17.90 -16.72 35.85
N SER A 183 16.75 -16.36 35.35
CA SER A 183 16.59 -15.61 34.11
C SER A 183 16.46 -14.10 34.24
N SER A 184 16.29 -13.56 35.43
CA SER A 184 15.99 -12.14 35.60
C SER A 184 17.19 -11.23 35.85
N GLN A 185 18.37 -11.78 36.15
CA GLN A 185 19.62 -11.03 36.31
C GLN A 185 20.45 -10.97 35.04
N ASN A 186 21.15 -9.86 34.83
CA ASN A 186 22.00 -9.63 33.67
C ASN A 186 21.24 -9.89 32.34
N CYS A 187 20.02 -9.45 32.31
CA CYS A 187 19.07 -9.81 31.24
C CYS A 187 18.95 -8.66 30.22
N GLY A 188 19.26 -8.89 28.97
CA GLY A 188 19.03 -7.98 27.86
C GLY A 188 17.54 -7.92 27.40
N PHE A 189 16.68 -8.59 28.15
CA PHE A 189 15.30 -8.83 27.87
C PHE A 189 14.43 -8.21 28.98
N ALA A 190 13.53 -7.29 28.62
CA ALA A 190 12.64 -6.66 29.59
C ALA A 190 11.41 -7.55 29.83
N CYS A 191 11.62 -8.67 30.48
CA CYS A 191 10.54 -9.55 30.90
C CYS A 191 9.62 -8.77 31.86
N HIS A 192 8.32 -8.80 31.61
CA HIS A 192 7.32 -8.27 32.51
C HIS A 192 7.05 -9.29 33.64
N GLU A 193 8.10 -9.59 34.39
CA GLU A 193 8.14 -10.61 35.43
C GLU A 193 8.29 -9.96 36.79
N THR A 194 7.34 -10.22 37.69
CA THR A 194 7.37 -9.75 39.07
C THR A 194 7.63 -10.89 40.05
N ASN A 195 8.32 -10.61 41.14
CA ASN A 195 8.55 -11.56 42.22
C ASN A 195 7.86 -11.10 43.50
N ILE A 196 6.61 -11.52 43.68
CA ILE A 196 5.77 -11.14 44.81
C ILE A 196 6.43 -11.39 46.19
N ALA A 197 7.24 -12.46 46.28
CA ALA A 197 7.92 -12.83 47.53
C ALA A 197 9.05 -11.87 47.92
N HIS A 198 9.63 -11.14 46.98
CA HIS A 198 10.84 -10.32 47.22
C HIS A 198 10.67 -8.84 46.91
N ASP A 199 9.86 -8.47 45.96
CA ASP A 199 9.65 -7.08 45.52
C ASP A 199 8.18 -6.60 45.68
N GLY A 200 7.35 -7.42 46.27
CA GLY A 200 5.90 -7.14 46.38
C GLY A 200 5.16 -7.13 45.04
N GLY A 201 5.74 -7.69 43.99
CA GLY A 201 5.16 -7.71 42.68
C GLY A 201 5.26 -6.39 41.90
N THR A 202 6.19 -5.49 42.29
CA THR A 202 6.26 -4.11 41.79
C THR A 202 7.47 -3.79 40.92
N GLN A 203 8.50 -4.65 40.93
CA GLN A 203 9.74 -4.39 40.22
C GLN A 203 10.10 -5.52 39.26
N ASP A 204 9.74 -5.36 38.03
CA ASP A 204 10.13 -6.25 36.93
C ASP A 204 11.15 -5.56 36.00
N ASN A 205 11.67 -6.31 35.04
CA ASN A 205 12.63 -5.78 34.08
C ASN A 205 12.00 -4.72 33.16
N LEU A 206 10.70 -4.80 32.89
CA LEU A 206 9.97 -3.78 32.14
C LEU A 206 9.93 -2.46 32.93
N ALA A 207 9.64 -2.52 34.24
CA ALA A 207 9.67 -1.35 35.13
C ALA A 207 11.07 -0.72 35.15
N ILE A 208 12.12 -1.54 35.18
CA ILE A 208 13.52 -1.08 35.12
C ILE A 208 13.77 -0.38 33.78
N ALA A 209 13.37 -0.97 32.66
CA ALA A 209 13.51 -0.38 31.32
C ALA A 209 12.84 1.00 31.28
N ARG A 210 11.59 1.11 31.74
CA ARG A 210 10.82 2.36 31.78
C ARG A 210 11.49 3.42 32.67
N ALA A 211 11.94 3.03 33.88
CA ALA A 211 12.62 3.93 34.80
C ALA A 211 13.98 4.44 34.27
N ARG A 212 14.59 3.73 33.35
CA ARG A 212 15.90 4.07 32.76
C ARG A 212 15.79 4.61 31.33
N ASN A 213 14.59 4.82 30.81
CA ASN A 213 14.35 5.26 29.44
C ASN A 213 15.05 4.34 28.39
N ILE A 214 15.06 3.04 28.64
CA ILE A 214 15.58 2.04 27.72
C ILE A 214 14.48 1.72 26.73
N THR A 215 14.78 1.88 25.45
CA THR A 215 13.85 1.58 24.38
C THR A 215 13.79 0.08 24.12
N LEU A 216 12.59 -0.46 24.03
CA LEU A 216 12.35 -1.86 23.71
C LEU A 216 11.84 -1.99 22.27
N ARG A 217 11.92 -3.19 21.72
CA ARG A 217 11.40 -3.50 20.39
C ARG A 217 9.91 -3.14 20.27
N ILE A 218 9.11 -3.46 21.29
CA ILE A 218 7.68 -3.13 21.34
C ILE A 218 7.42 -1.61 21.20
N ASP A 219 8.32 -0.76 21.72
CA ASP A 219 8.18 0.69 21.65
C ASP A 219 8.36 1.21 20.21
N LEU A 220 9.29 0.60 19.47
CA LEU A 220 9.50 0.94 18.06
C LEU A 220 8.32 0.52 17.21
N VAL A 221 7.73 -0.65 17.47
CA VAL A 221 6.51 -1.11 16.79
C VAL A 221 5.33 -0.21 17.13
N THR A 222 5.13 0.14 18.41
CA THR A 222 4.08 1.07 18.84
C THR A 222 4.22 2.43 18.14
N SER A 223 5.44 2.95 18.05
CA SER A 223 5.72 4.21 17.34
C SER A 223 5.40 4.11 15.86
N ALA A 224 5.77 3.00 15.21
CA ALA A 224 5.49 2.76 13.79
C ALA A 224 3.98 2.67 13.51
N VAL A 225 3.23 1.97 14.35
CA VAL A 225 1.77 1.88 14.24
C VAL A 225 1.12 3.25 14.49
N ASN A 226 1.63 4.02 15.44
CA ASN A 226 1.14 5.38 15.68
C ASN A 226 1.37 6.30 14.47
N GLN A 227 2.52 6.20 13.81
CA GLN A 227 2.78 6.93 12.56
C GLN A 227 1.83 6.48 11.45
N LEU A 228 1.58 5.19 11.34
CA LEU A 228 0.68 4.65 10.32
C LEU A 228 -0.76 5.14 10.50
N LEU A 229 -1.26 5.15 11.75
CA LEU A 229 -2.68 5.36 12.04
C LEU A 229 -3.03 6.78 12.49
N ASN A 230 -2.14 7.50 13.18
CA ASN A 230 -2.53 8.68 13.93
C ASN A 230 -1.76 9.96 13.56
N SER A 231 -0.47 9.88 13.25
CA SER A 231 0.35 11.10 13.11
C SER A 231 1.50 10.93 12.13
N TRP A 232 1.37 11.56 10.97
CA TRP A 232 2.43 11.62 9.96
C TRP A 232 2.56 13.03 9.38
N SER A 233 3.74 13.63 9.57
CA SER A 233 4.00 15.03 9.17
C SER A 233 4.33 15.21 7.68
N ASN A 234 4.65 14.12 6.96
CA ASN A 234 5.18 14.17 5.59
C ASN A 234 4.13 13.94 4.52
N CYS A 235 2.83 14.14 4.82
CA CYS A 235 1.77 14.01 3.82
C CYS A 235 1.93 15.09 2.74
N PRO A 236 2.05 14.72 1.45
CA PRO A 236 2.19 15.69 0.37
C PRO A 236 0.90 16.46 0.07
N GLN A 237 -0.25 15.96 0.55
CA GLN A 237 -1.53 16.64 0.37
C GLN A 237 -1.78 17.60 1.52
N SER A 238 -1.87 18.89 1.20
CA SER A 238 -2.17 19.93 2.18
C SER A 238 -3.57 19.78 2.79
N GLY A 239 -3.69 20.05 4.10
CA GLY A 239 -4.97 20.01 4.81
C GLY A 239 -5.40 18.60 5.26
N VAL A 240 -4.62 17.57 5.00
CA VAL A 240 -4.84 16.23 5.54
C VAL A 240 -4.06 16.09 6.85
N SER A 241 -4.78 15.81 7.92
CA SER A 241 -4.22 15.47 9.23
C SER A 241 -4.45 13.99 9.53
N GLY A 242 -3.56 13.38 10.31
CA GLY A 242 -3.62 11.97 10.69
C GLY A 242 -2.37 11.20 10.30
N GLY A 243 -2.48 9.87 10.25
CA GLY A 243 -1.37 8.99 9.90
C GLY A 243 -1.18 8.81 8.39
N VAL A 244 -0.23 7.94 8.05
CA VAL A 244 0.04 7.56 6.65
C VAL A 244 -1.22 7.06 5.95
N MET A 245 -2.05 6.31 6.66
CA MET A 245 -3.28 5.72 6.12
C MET A 245 -4.27 6.79 5.63
N GLN A 246 -4.52 7.84 6.44
CA GLN A 246 -5.41 8.94 6.05
C GLN A 246 -4.84 9.72 4.86
N CYS A 247 -3.53 9.96 4.88
CA CYS A 247 -2.86 10.63 3.77
C CYS A 247 -3.01 9.87 2.45
N MET A 248 -2.73 8.57 2.47
CA MET A 248 -2.83 7.72 1.28
C MET A 248 -4.28 7.54 0.82
N ALA A 249 -5.24 7.47 1.75
CA ALA A 249 -6.66 7.43 1.41
C ALA A 249 -7.09 8.71 0.66
N ALA A 250 -6.64 9.87 1.13
CA ALA A 250 -6.93 11.15 0.49
C ALA A 250 -6.25 11.28 -0.89
N LEU A 251 -4.97 10.91 -1.01
CA LEU A 251 -4.23 10.93 -2.27
C LEU A 251 -4.85 10.01 -3.32
N ASN A 252 -5.31 8.84 -2.92
CA ASN A 252 -5.89 7.83 -3.79
C ASN A 252 -7.41 8.02 -4.01
N ASN A 253 -8.03 8.98 -3.33
CA ASN A 253 -9.47 9.21 -3.31
C ASN A 253 -10.26 7.91 -3.04
N THR A 254 -9.90 7.20 -1.98
CA THR A 254 -10.43 5.89 -1.61
C THR A 254 -10.67 5.80 -0.10
N THR A 255 -11.31 4.75 0.35
CA THR A 255 -11.57 4.52 1.78
C THR A 255 -10.68 3.40 2.31
N TYR A 256 -9.90 3.73 3.34
CA TYR A 256 -9.15 2.75 4.12
C TYR A 256 -9.72 2.66 5.53
N ARG A 257 -9.94 1.44 6.01
CA ARG A 257 -10.31 1.16 7.40
C ARG A 257 -9.26 0.29 8.04
N ALA A 258 -9.07 0.45 9.34
CA ALA A 258 -8.11 -0.32 10.12
C ALA A 258 -8.79 -0.97 11.33
N ALA A 259 -8.34 -2.17 11.65
CA ALA A 259 -8.54 -2.82 12.93
C ALA A 259 -7.16 -3.08 13.54
N LEU A 260 -7.04 -2.96 14.85
CA LEU A 260 -5.78 -3.14 15.58
C LEU A 260 -5.92 -4.30 16.58
N TYR A 261 -5.04 -5.24 16.45
CA TYR A 261 -4.93 -6.42 17.31
C TYR A 261 -3.50 -6.57 17.79
N THR A 262 -3.35 -7.08 19.00
CA THR A 262 -2.08 -7.66 19.42
C THR A 262 -2.22 -9.17 19.57
N PHE A 263 -1.13 -9.88 19.57
CA PHE A 263 -1.14 -11.30 19.84
C PHE A 263 0.10 -11.73 20.63
N ASP A 264 -0.18 -12.63 21.52
CA ASP A 264 0.74 -13.38 22.35
C ASP A 264 0.36 -14.86 22.27
N VAL A 265 -0.14 -15.47 23.34
CA VAL A 265 -0.77 -16.80 23.34
C VAL A 265 -2.17 -16.82 22.75
N GLY A 266 -2.73 -15.65 22.46
CA GLY A 266 -4.05 -15.44 21.89
C GLY A 266 -4.14 -14.16 21.08
N LEU A 267 -5.31 -13.87 20.54
CA LEU A 267 -5.59 -12.64 19.80
C LEU A 267 -6.31 -11.63 20.70
N ASN A 268 -5.72 -10.47 20.92
CA ASN A 268 -6.27 -9.38 21.73
C ASN A 268 -6.77 -8.26 20.81
N THR A 269 -8.04 -7.85 20.97
CA THR A 269 -8.64 -6.77 20.17
C THR A 269 -8.41 -5.43 20.83
N LEU A 270 -7.65 -4.52 20.21
CA LEU A 270 -7.46 -3.15 20.68
C LEU A 270 -8.41 -2.18 19.98
N ALA A 271 -8.68 -2.38 18.70
CA ALA A 271 -9.68 -1.63 17.96
C ALA A 271 -10.33 -2.49 16.88
N THR A 272 -11.65 -2.48 16.83
CA THR A 272 -12.42 -3.10 15.73
C THR A 272 -12.29 -2.26 14.45
N LEU A 273 -12.64 -2.86 13.31
CA LEU A 273 -12.52 -2.25 12.01
C LEU A 273 -13.23 -0.88 11.92
N THR A 274 -12.48 0.18 11.80
CA THR A 274 -12.98 1.56 11.74
C THR A 274 -12.16 2.39 10.76
N THR A 275 -12.74 3.49 10.28
CA THR A 275 -11.97 4.50 9.54
C THR A 275 -11.13 5.28 10.55
N PRO A 276 -9.79 5.33 10.39
CA PRO A 276 -8.95 6.17 11.24
C PRO A 276 -9.42 7.63 11.17
N THR A 277 -9.68 8.22 12.32
CA THR A 277 -10.15 9.60 12.45
C THR A 277 -9.08 10.48 13.07
N THR A 278 -9.34 11.78 13.16
CA THR A 278 -8.43 12.73 13.83
C THR A 278 -8.26 12.40 15.33
N ALA A 279 -9.23 11.73 15.94
CA ALA A 279 -9.11 11.23 17.32
C ALA A 279 -8.15 10.04 17.46
N GLY A 280 -7.88 9.37 16.34
CA GLY A 280 -6.94 8.26 16.27
C GLY A 280 -7.45 6.95 16.86
N ILE A 281 -6.65 5.90 16.65
CA ILE A 281 -6.79 4.61 17.33
C ILE A 281 -5.82 4.59 18.50
N GLN A 282 -6.27 4.08 19.66
CA GLN A 282 -5.44 4.07 20.88
C GLN A 282 -4.31 3.02 20.78
N VAL A 283 -3.17 3.44 20.28
CA VAL A 283 -1.97 2.59 20.14
C VAL A 283 -1.22 2.42 21.46
N SER A 284 -1.46 3.29 22.46
CA SER A 284 -0.88 3.17 23.80
C SER A 284 -1.29 1.90 24.54
N ASN A 285 -2.31 1.20 24.06
CA ASN A 285 -2.76 -0.08 24.61
C ASN A 285 -1.92 -1.27 24.07
N ILE A 286 -1.01 -1.04 23.12
CA ILE A 286 -0.01 -2.05 22.75
C ILE A 286 0.98 -2.13 23.92
N SER A 287 0.90 -3.23 24.67
CA SER A 287 1.73 -3.45 25.85
C SER A 287 2.29 -4.86 25.84
N LEU A 288 3.52 -4.98 26.33
CA LEU A 288 4.19 -6.27 26.42
C LEU A 288 3.38 -7.26 27.30
N MET A 289 3.23 -8.49 26.82
CA MET A 289 2.61 -9.56 27.58
C MET A 289 3.34 -9.76 28.93
N PRO A 290 2.62 -9.84 30.07
CA PRO A 290 3.25 -10.13 31.35
C PRO A 290 3.77 -11.58 31.41
N VAL A 291 4.99 -11.75 31.90
CA VAL A 291 5.58 -13.06 32.19
C VAL A 291 5.51 -13.30 33.68
N TYR A 292 4.99 -14.45 34.06
CA TYR A 292 4.85 -14.80 35.47
C TYR A 292 6.18 -15.29 36.05
N TYR A 293 6.44 -14.86 37.30
CA TYR A 293 7.56 -15.34 38.08
C TYR A 293 7.49 -16.87 38.28
N GLN A 294 8.62 -17.52 38.12
CA GLN A 294 8.73 -18.98 38.02
C GLN A 294 7.96 -19.52 36.81
N ASN A 295 8.62 -19.56 35.68
CA ASN A 295 8.14 -20.23 34.50
C ASN A 295 7.76 -21.69 34.84
N CYS A 296 6.47 -21.92 35.07
CA CYS A 296 5.94 -23.18 35.55
C CYS A 296 6.13 -24.32 34.56
N VAL A 297 6.33 -24.01 33.29
CA VAL A 297 6.61 -24.98 32.24
C VAL A 297 7.96 -25.65 32.48
N PHE A 298 8.95 -24.93 33.00
CA PHE A 298 10.27 -25.46 33.27
C PHE A 298 10.46 -26.05 34.68
N SER A 299 9.79 -25.49 35.68
CA SER A 299 10.02 -25.83 37.09
C SER A 299 8.94 -26.73 37.72
N GLY A 300 7.82 -26.95 37.03
CA GLY A 300 6.67 -27.67 37.57
C GLY A 300 6.02 -26.90 38.72
N CYS A 301 5.07 -26.06 38.44
CA CYS A 301 4.33 -25.37 39.48
C CYS A 301 3.50 -26.34 40.31
N SER A 302 3.55 -26.20 41.64
CA SER A 302 2.61 -26.88 42.50
C SER A 302 1.22 -26.28 42.32
N SER A 303 0.18 -27.07 42.54
CA SER A 303 -1.23 -26.65 42.46
C SER A 303 -1.64 -25.52 43.38
N SER A 304 -0.75 -25.10 44.28
CA SER A 304 -0.91 -23.97 45.20
C SER A 304 -0.27 -22.67 44.67
N SER A 305 0.39 -22.72 43.50
CA SER A 305 0.95 -21.53 42.88
C SER A 305 -0.17 -20.66 42.28
N THR A 306 -0.13 -19.38 42.58
CA THR A 306 -1.04 -18.38 41.99
C THR A 306 -0.75 -18.11 40.52
N THR A 307 0.24 -18.78 39.95
CA THR A 307 0.65 -18.69 38.55
C THR A 307 -0.13 -19.71 37.70
N ASN A 308 -0.73 -19.21 36.64
CA ASN A 308 -1.43 -20.06 35.69
C ASN A 308 -0.41 -20.77 34.78
N PRO A 309 -0.29 -22.12 34.81
CA PRO A 309 0.71 -22.84 34.02
C PRO A 309 0.49 -22.70 32.49
N THR A 310 -0.65 -22.18 32.07
CA THR A 310 -0.96 -21.97 30.65
C THR A 310 -0.49 -20.62 30.11
N THR A 311 0.06 -19.75 30.96
CA THR A 311 0.45 -18.36 30.57
C THR A 311 1.96 -18.19 30.39
N ASP A 312 2.74 -19.25 30.53
CA ASP A 312 4.19 -19.22 30.33
C ASP A 312 4.61 -19.43 28.87
N PHE A 313 3.61 -19.61 27.98
CA PHE A 313 3.85 -19.65 26.54
C PHE A 313 3.85 -18.22 26.00
N GLY A 314 4.77 -17.94 25.07
CA GLY A 314 4.95 -16.57 24.67
C GLY A 314 4.18 -16.18 23.42
N THR A 315 4.06 -17.08 22.42
CA THR A 315 3.67 -16.62 21.07
C THR A 315 2.99 -17.73 20.30
N ASP A 316 1.74 -17.49 19.87
CA ASP A 316 1.00 -18.38 18.94
C ASP A 316 0.58 -17.60 17.67
N ILE A 317 1.52 -17.40 16.76
CA ILE A 317 1.30 -16.68 15.49
C ILE A 317 0.25 -17.41 14.64
N ALA A 318 0.33 -18.73 14.55
CA ALA A 318 -0.61 -19.52 13.76
C ALA A 318 -2.03 -19.46 14.34
N GLY A 319 -2.18 -19.45 15.65
CA GLY A 319 -3.47 -19.26 16.35
C GLY A 319 -4.04 -17.87 16.13
N ALA A 320 -3.20 -16.82 16.18
CA ALA A 320 -3.60 -15.46 15.89
C ALA A 320 -4.06 -15.30 14.42
N LEU A 321 -3.32 -15.88 13.47
CA LEU A 321 -3.71 -15.90 12.06
C LEU A 321 -5.01 -16.69 11.84
N SER A 322 -5.22 -17.78 12.55
CA SER A 322 -6.48 -18.53 12.51
C SER A 322 -7.65 -17.71 13.02
N SER A 323 -7.46 -17.01 14.13
CA SER A 323 -8.48 -16.17 14.75
C SER A 323 -8.86 -14.99 13.85
N ILE A 324 -7.88 -14.30 13.28
CA ILE A 324 -8.16 -13.19 12.37
C ILE A 324 -8.80 -13.67 11.06
N ASN A 325 -8.42 -14.84 10.57
CA ASN A 325 -9.03 -15.45 9.38
C ASN A 325 -10.54 -15.65 9.55
N ASN A 326 -11.00 -15.98 10.76
CA ASN A 326 -12.42 -16.14 11.08
C ASN A 326 -13.16 -14.81 11.24
N ILE A 327 -12.45 -13.73 11.58
CA ILE A 327 -13.01 -12.37 11.73
C ILE A 327 -13.17 -11.69 10.37
N MET A 328 -12.23 -11.92 9.45
CA MET A 328 -12.20 -11.25 8.15
C MET A 328 -13.32 -11.77 7.23
N PRO A 329 -14.12 -10.87 6.60
CA PRO A 329 -15.09 -11.26 5.59
C PRO A 329 -14.42 -11.74 4.29
N ALA A 330 -15.22 -12.17 3.33
CA ALA A 330 -14.72 -12.44 1.99
C ALA A 330 -14.29 -11.14 1.31
N PRO A 331 -13.09 -11.08 0.71
CA PRO A 331 -12.63 -9.88 0.03
C PRO A 331 -13.39 -9.66 -1.28
N GLY A 332 -13.68 -8.39 -1.61
CA GLY A 332 -14.15 -7.96 -2.91
C GLY A 332 -13.03 -7.34 -3.76
N LEU A 333 -13.43 -6.64 -4.82
CA LEU A 333 -12.50 -5.87 -5.66
C LEU A 333 -12.12 -4.54 -5.02
N GLY A 334 -12.93 -4.04 -4.08
CA GLY A 334 -12.75 -2.72 -3.46
C GLY A 334 -13.21 -1.57 -4.35
N SER A 335 -14.04 -1.84 -5.34
CA SER A 335 -14.65 -0.81 -6.18
C SER A 335 -15.80 -0.09 -5.46
N ASN A 336 -16.32 1.00 -6.05
CA ASN A 336 -17.52 1.66 -5.56
C ASN A 336 -18.81 1.12 -6.21
N ALA A 337 -18.72 0.02 -6.95
CA ALA A 337 -19.87 -0.64 -7.55
C ALA A 337 -20.80 -1.20 -6.46
N SER A 338 -22.12 -1.12 -6.72
CA SER A 338 -23.11 -1.67 -5.79
C SER A 338 -22.91 -3.18 -5.60
N GLY A 339 -22.81 -3.60 -4.34
CA GLY A 339 -22.61 -5.00 -3.97
C GLY A 339 -21.17 -5.46 -3.91
N ASP A 340 -20.18 -4.62 -4.28
CA ASP A 340 -18.77 -4.94 -4.07
C ASP A 340 -18.34 -4.64 -2.63
N THR A 341 -17.32 -5.36 -2.16
CA THR A 341 -16.76 -5.21 -0.81
C THR A 341 -15.29 -4.80 -0.90
N PRO A 342 -14.72 -4.18 0.15
CA PRO A 342 -13.30 -3.85 0.20
C PRO A 342 -12.39 -5.06 0.01
N GLN A 343 -11.16 -4.82 -0.40
CA GLN A 343 -10.09 -5.81 -0.31
C GLN A 343 -9.67 -5.95 1.15
N GLU A 344 -9.36 -7.17 1.56
CA GLU A 344 -8.92 -7.49 2.91
C GLU A 344 -7.40 -7.69 2.92
N VAL A 345 -6.72 -7.09 3.90
CA VAL A 345 -5.26 -7.13 4.04
C VAL A 345 -4.89 -7.36 5.49
N VAL A 346 -4.06 -8.37 5.75
CA VAL A 346 -3.42 -8.60 7.05
C VAL A 346 -2.03 -7.97 7.03
N PHE A 347 -1.73 -7.17 8.05
CA PHE A 347 -0.37 -6.72 8.36
C PHE A 347 0.12 -7.46 9.60
N LEU A 348 1.09 -8.32 9.42
CA LEU A 348 1.73 -9.06 10.50
C LEU A 348 3.08 -8.42 10.82
N VAL A 349 3.23 -7.93 12.04
CA VAL A 349 4.50 -7.40 12.58
C VAL A 349 4.95 -8.30 13.71
N THR A 350 6.04 -9.03 13.51
CA THR A 350 6.52 -10.07 14.44
C THR A 350 8.01 -10.30 14.29
N ASP A 351 8.60 -10.96 15.26
CA ASP A 351 9.96 -11.54 15.18
C ASP A 351 9.96 -13.00 14.67
N GLY A 352 8.77 -13.57 14.43
CA GLY A 352 8.58 -14.80 13.67
C GLY A 352 8.82 -16.12 14.39
N VAL A 353 9.08 -16.10 15.70
CA VAL A 353 9.25 -17.30 16.51
C VAL A 353 7.97 -17.63 17.26
N GLU A 354 7.39 -18.78 16.98
CA GLU A 354 6.32 -19.34 17.80
C GLU A 354 6.90 -19.95 19.07
N ASP A 355 6.21 -19.73 20.19
CA ASP A 355 6.53 -20.26 21.50
C ASP A 355 5.26 -20.79 22.18
N LYS A 356 4.93 -22.02 21.89
CA LYS A 356 3.66 -22.64 22.29
C LYS A 356 3.80 -24.11 22.63
N ILE A 357 2.74 -24.71 23.20
CA ILE A 357 2.69 -26.16 23.36
C ILE A 357 2.53 -26.79 21.97
N SER A 358 3.40 -27.74 21.65
CA SER A 358 3.28 -28.57 20.47
C SER A 358 3.69 -30.01 20.78
N ALA A 359 2.83 -30.96 20.44
CA ALA A 359 3.13 -32.40 20.59
C ALA A 359 4.21 -32.87 19.60
N THR A 360 4.53 -32.07 18.58
CA THR A 360 5.46 -32.42 17.50
C THR A 360 6.62 -31.45 17.40
N CYS A 361 7.23 -31.08 18.54
CA CYS A 361 8.37 -30.19 18.54
C CYS A 361 9.59 -30.83 17.90
N PRO A 362 10.20 -30.26 16.85
CA PRO A 362 11.38 -30.85 16.21
C PRO A 362 12.63 -30.84 17.12
N ASN A 363 12.70 -29.95 18.12
CA ASN A 363 13.81 -29.85 19.09
C ASN A 363 13.41 -30.38 20.47
N ALA A 364 13.15 -31.69 20.57
CA ALA A 364 12.70 -32.35 21.80
C ALA A 364 13.65 -32.20 23.01
N SER A 365 14.94 -31.88 22.82
CA SER A 365 15.91 -31.67 23.89
C SER A 365 15.62 -30.42 24.77
N PHE A 366 14.86 -29.48 24.27
CA PHE A 366 14.41 -28.29 25.01
C PHE A 366 12.91 -28.33 25.29
N ALA A 367 12.19 -29.29 24.79
CA ALA A 367 10.74 -29.46 24.94
C ALA A 367 10.38 -30.11 26.29
N SER A 368 10.84 -29.54 27.41
CA SER A 368 10.22 -29.89 28.69
C SER A 368 8.75 -29.46 28.66
N HIS A 369 7.84 -30.39 28.98
CA HIS A 369 6.41 -30.15 29.04
C HIS A 369 5.74 -29.80 27.70
N SER A 370 6.30 -30.22 26.56
CA SER A 370 5.76 -29.98 25.20
C SER A 370 5.80 -28.50 24.74
N ARG A 371 6.54 -27.63 25.39
CA ARG A 371 6.82 -26.27 24.89
C ARG A 371 7.74 -26.34 23.68
N CYS A 372 7.39 -25.64 22.64
CA CYS A 372 8.14 -25.63 21.39
C CYS A 372 8.39 -24.20 20.92
N GLN A 373 9.64 -23.85 20.73
CA GLN A 373 10.07 -22.62 20.07
C GLN A 373 10.54 -22.97 18.66
N GLN A 374 9.87 -22.45 17.66
CA GLN A 374 10.13 -22.76 16.26
C GLN A 374 9.70 -21.61 15.34
N PRO A 375 10.24 -21.52 14.12
CA PRO A 375 9.75 -20.59 13.13
C PRO A 375 8.28 -20.83 12.79
N LEU A 376 7.56 -19.76 12.41
CA LEU A 376 6.14 -19.78 12.04
C LEU A 376 5.75 -20.95 11.12
N ASP A 377 4.64 -21.61 11.44
CA ASP A 377 3.94 -22.51 10.51
C ASP A 377 3.13 -21.72 9.48
N THR A 378 3.47 -21.87 8.21
CA THR A 378 2.87 -21.10 7.10
C THR A 378 1.52 -21.61 6.59
N THR A 379 0.97 -22.67 7.21
CA THR A 379 -0.30 -23.30 6.78
C THR A 379 -1.45 -22.29 6.78
N MET A 380 -1.59 -21.51 7.86
CA MET A 380 -2.63 -20.49 7.95
C MET A 380 -2.40 -19.31 6.97
N CYS A 381 -1.16 -18.95 6.72
CA CYS A 381 -0.84 -17.94 5.69
C CYS A 381 -1.34 -18.39 4.31
N THR A 382 -1.15 -19.66 3.98
CA THR A 382 -1.64 -20.24 2.72
C THR A 382 -3.16 -20.23 2.67
N THR A 383 -3.83 -20.60 3.76
CA THR A 383 -5.30 -20.57 3.87
C THR A 383 -5.86 -19.18 3.64
N ILE A 384 -5.29 -18.14 4.27
CA ILE A 384 -5.70 -16.75 4.12
C ILE A 384 -5.48 -16.27 2.67
N LYS A 385 -4.30 -16.54 2.10
CA LYS A 385 -4.00 -16.17 0.70
C LYS A 385 -4.93 -16.84 -0.31
N ASN A 386 -5.32 -18.10 -0.08
CA ASN A 386 -6.27 -18.83 -0.94
C ASN A 386 -7.69 -18.22 -0.92
N ARG A 387 -8.05 -17.45 0.10
CA ARG A 387 -9.28 -16.66 0.12
C ARG A 387 -9.18 -15.37 -0.71
N GLY A 388 -8.01 -15.05 -1.30
CA GLY A 388 -7.75 -13.78 -1.99
C GLY A 388 -7.35 -12.63 -1.05
N ILE A 389 -7.11 -12.90 0.22
CA ILE A 389 -6.67 -11.92 1.22
C ILE A 389 -5.16 -11.75 1.14
N LYS A 390 -4.69 -10.50 1.10
CA LYS A 390 -3.26 -10.19 1.05
C LYS A 390 -2.66 -10.23 2.46
N ILE A 391 -1.44 -10.74 2.57
CA ILE A 391 -0.66 -10.71 3.82
C ILE A 391 0.59 -9.89 3.57
N ALA A 392 0.77 -8.81 4.32
CA ALA A 392 1.99 -8.03 4.39
C ALA A 392 2.72 -8.35 5.70
N VAL A 393 4.00 -8.67 5.61
CA VAL A 393 4.80 -9.08 6.77
C VAL A 393 5.94 -8.11 6.96
N LEU A 394 6.05 -7.56 8.16
CA LEU A 394 7.22 -6.84 8.65
C LEU A 394 7.92 -7.70 9.70
N TYR A 395 9.09 -8.20 9.34
CA TYR A 395 9.95 -8.96 10.23
C TYR A 395 10.86 -8.01 11.01
N THR A 396 10.78 -8.05 12.33
CA THR A 396 11.70 -7.37 13.24
C THR A 396 12.81 -8.35 13.62
N GLU A 397 13.94 -8.28 12.90
CA GLU A 397 15.05 -9.22 13.05
C GLU A 397 15.65 -9.16 14.46
N TYR A 398 16.06 -10.31 14.95
CA TYR A 398 16.75 -10.40 16.24
C TYR A 398 18.14 -9.75 16.17
N LEU A 399 18.49 -8.98 17.21
CA LEU A 399 19.89 -8.69 17.52
C LEU A 399 20.45 -9.79 18.37
N GLN A 400 21.73 -10.11 18.15
CA GLN A 400 22.42 -11.09 18.99
C GLN A 400 22.36 -10.67 20.47
N LEU A 401 21.75 -11.49 21.30
CA LEU A 401 21.74 -11.30 22.74
C LEU A 401 23.09 -11.69 23.34
N ILE A 402 23.60 -10.82 24.16
CA ILE A 402 24.87 -11.00 24.86
C ILE A 402 24.58 -11.31 26.32
N ALA A 403 25.07 -12.43 26.82
CA ALA A 403 25.07 -12.71 28.25
C ALA A 403 26.19 -11.89 28.93
N SER A 404 25.89 -11.31 30.05
CA SER A 404 26.93 -10.64 30.85
C SER A 404 27.91 -11.66 31.38
N ALA A 405 29.18 -11.48 31.04
CA ALA A 405 30.22 -12.26 31.66
C ALA A 405 30.72 -11.55 32.94
N THR A 406 30.73 -12.26 34.03
CA THR A 406 31.39 -11.86 35.29
C THR A 406 32.90 -11.66 35.10
N THR A 407 33.44 -12.10 33.96
CA THR A 407 34.88 -12.12 33.62
C THR A 407 35.28 -11.06 32.59
N GLY A 408 34.36 -10.19 32.14
CA GLY A 408 34.64 -9.16 31.12
C GLY A 408 34.67 -9.67 29.66
N ILE A 409 34.50 -10.97 29.45
CA ILE A 409 34.34 -11.55 28.12
C ILE A 409 32.83 -11.65 27.83
N GLN A 410 32.35 -10.92 26.81
CA GLN A 410 30.96 -11.05 26.37
C GLN A 410 30.78 -12.41 25.70
N THR A 411 29.87 -13.22 26.22
CA THR A 411 29.44 -14.49 25.60
C THR A 411 28.01 -14.31 25.06
N THR A 412 27.69 -15.00 24.01
CA THR A 412 26.33 -15.02 23.48
C THR A 412 25.39 -15.71 24.49
N ASP A 413 24.18 -15.18 24.62
CA ASP A 413 23.16 -15.73 25.51
C ASP A 413 22.79 -17.17 25.09
N SER A 414 22.67 -18.07 26.06
CA SER A 414 22.44 -19.49 25.79
C SER A 414 21.05 -19.76 25.18
N TRP A 415 20.03 -19.00 25.56
CA TRP A 415 18.70 -19.09 24.94
C TRP A 415 18.76 -18.63 23.49
N TYR A 416 19.42 -17.50 23.22
CA TYR A 416 19.59 -16.99 21.86
C TYR A 416 20.30 -18.03 20.98
N MET A 417 21.41 -18.59 21.42
CA MET A 417 22.15 -19.61 20.66
C MET A 417 21.33 -20.88 20.40
N SER A 418 20.53 -21.31 21.38
CA SER A 418 19.81 -22.56 21.28
C SER A 418 18.55 -22.47 20.44
N TRP A 419 17.89 -21.32 20.44
CA TRP A 419 16.56 -21.16 19.83
C TRP A 419 16.54 -20.19 18.65
N ILE A 420 17.29 -19.10 18.69
CA ILE A 420 17.28 -18.11 17.63
C ILE A 420 18.37 -18.38 16.61
N ASP A 421 19.62 -18.52 17.07
CA ASP A 421 20.78 -18.75 16.20
C ASP A 421 20.66 -20.06 15.38
N THR A 422 19.98 -21.07 15.95
CA THR A 422 19.69 -22.33 15.26
C THR A 422 18.80 -22.14 14.02
N TYR A 423 17.90 -21.15 14.04
CA TYR A 423 16.93 -20.89 12.97
C TYR A 423 17.25 -19.64 12.17
N ASP A 424 18.11 -18.78 12.68
CA ASP A 424 18.48 -17.54 12.03
C ASP A 424 19.98 -17.32 12.28
N GLU A 425 20.79 -17.34 11.23
CA GLU A 425 22.15 -16.86 11.39
C GLU A 425 22.11 -15.37 11.77
N PRO A 426 22.86 -14.95 12.78
CA PRO A 426 22.87 -13.55 13.19
C PRO A 426 23.12 -12.67 11.97
N THR A 427 22.21 -11.77 11.66
CA THR A 427 22.27 -10.85 10.54
C THR A 427 21.80 -11.37 9.16
N SER A 428 21.23 -12.56 9.06
CA SER A 428 20.86 -13.13 7.76
C SER A 428 19.35 -13.02 7.50
N SER A 429 18.96 -12.23 6.52
CA SER A 429 17.60 -12.25 5.94
C SER A 429 17.29 -13.58 5.20
N THR A 430 18.19 -14.56 5.27
CA THR A 430 18.12 -15.87 4.60
C THR A 430 17.89 -17.03 5.55
N GLY A 431 17.85 -16.82 6.86
CA GLY A 431 17.56 -17.85 7.86
C GLY A 431 16.14 -18.42 7.74
N THR A 432 15.89 -19.51 8.46
CA THR A 432 14.60 -20.23 8.40
C THR A 432 13.44 -19.33 8.88
N ILE A 433 13.65 -18.48 9.88
CA ILE A 433 12.64 -17.52 10.36
C ILE A 433 12.26 -16.58 9.21
N ALA A 434 13.26 -15.93 8.60
CA ALA A 434 13.06 -15.01 7.48
C ALA A 434 12.36 -15.68 6.28
N GLN A 435 12.79 -16.90 5.92
CA GLN A 435 12.21 -17.68 4.83
C GLN A 435 10.74 -18.04 5.09
N LYS A 436 10.38 -18.43 6.31
CA LYS A 436 9.00 -18.74 6.69
C LYS A 436 8.11 -17.51 6.67
N LEU A 437 8.59 -16.39 7.19
CA LEU A 437 7.88 -15.11 7.15
C LEU A 437 7.72 -14.58 5.71
N GLN A 438 8.74 -14.72 4.86
CA GLN A 438 8.66 -14.38 3.45
C GLN A 438 7.65 -15.28 2.71
N ALA A 439 7.62 -16.59 3.02
CA ALA A 439 6.63 -17.51 2.45
C ALA A 439 5.20 -17.22 2.94
N CYS A 440 5.05 -16.71 4.16
CA CYS A 440 3.77 -16.24 4.70
C CYS A 440 3.26 -15.01 3.93
N ALA A 441 4.12 -14.07 3.62
CA ALA A 441 3.75 -12.85 2.90
C ALA A 441 3.18 -13.15 1.51
N SER A 442 2.32 -12.27 1.03
CA SER A 442 1.95 -12.23 -0.39
C SER A 442 3.14 -11.74 -1.22
N PRO A 443 3.25 -12.13 -2.50
CA PRO A 443 4.39 -11.77 -3.34
C PRO A 443 4.67 -10.26 -3.33
N GLY A 444 5.89 -9.90 -2.94
CA GLY A 444 6.33 -8.51 -2.85
C GLY A 444 5.94 -7.77 -1.56
N PHE A 445 5.21 -8.35 -0.62
CA PHE A 445 4.76 -7.71 0.62
C PHE A 445 5.49 -8.20 1.87
N TYR A 446 6.76 -8.52 1.72
CA TYR A 446 7.68 -8.81 2.81
C TYR A 446 8.69 -7.68 2.95
N ALA A 447 8.94 -7.28 4.18
CA ALA A 447 10.03 -6.41 4.57
C ALA A 447 10.66 -6.92 5.86
N SER A 448 11.97 -6.78 5.99
CA SER A 448 12.70 -7.05 7.22
C SER A 448 13.46 -5.81 7.68
N VAL A 449 13.54 -5.63 8.98
CA VAL A 449 14.29 -4.55 9.61
C VAL A 449 15.00 -5.10 10.84
N GLN A 450 16.31 -4.89 10.91
CA GLN A 450 17.04 -5.18 12.13
C GLN A 450 16.50 -4.32 13.28
N THR A 451 16.37 -4.92 14.44
CA THR A 451 15.98 -4.19 15.64
C THR A 451 16.94 -3.02 15.85
N GLY A 452 16.40 -1.82 16.11
CA GLY A 452 17.17 -0.57 16.12
C GLY A 452 17.26 0.15 14.78
N GLY A 453 16.81 -0.47 13.68
CA GLY A 453 16.61 0.18 12.39
C GLY A 453 15.30 0.99 12.32
N ASP A 454 15.02 1.58 11.17
CA ASP A 454 13.82 2.39 10.95
C ASP A 454 12.57 1.52 10.71
N ILE A 455 12.01 0.98 11.79
CA ILE A 455 10.77 0.18 11.75
C ILE A 455 9.60 1.03 11.23
N SER A 456 9.55 2.32 11.61
CA SER A 456 8.47 3.23 11.18
C SER A 456 8.50 3.48 9.68
N GLY A 457 9.68 3.73 9.12
CA GLY A 457 9.87 3.87 7.67
C GLY A 457 9.58 2.59 6.92
N ALA A 458 10.00 1.43 7.43
CA ALA A 458 9.75 0.14 6.81
C ALA A 458 8.26 -0.20 6.77
N LEU A 459 7.53 -0.01 7.88
CA LEU A 459 6.07 -0.22 7.95
C LEU A 459 5.34 0.74 7.00
N THR A 460 5.74 2.01 6.99
CA THR A 460 5.18 3.02 6.09
C THR A 460 5.38 2.64 4.62
N ASN A 461 6.61 2.25 4.24
CA ASN A 461 6.92 1.85 2.86
C ASN A 461 6.16 0.59 2.45
N LEU A 462 6.05 -0.38 3.35
CA LEU A 462 5.28 -1.60 3.12
C LEU A 462 3.79 -1.28 2.92
N PHE A 463 3.22 -0.41 3.75
CA PHE A 463 1.85 0.05 3.61
C PHE A 463 1.62 0.78 2.27
N ILE A 464 2.48 1.74 1.91
CA ILE A 464 2.39 2.47 0.64
C ILE A 464 2.45 1.48 -0.53
N LYS A 465 3.34 0.49 -0.48
CA LYS A 465 3.48 -0.54 -1.50
C LYS A 465 2.20 -1.38 -1.66
N VAL A 466 1.57 -1.78 -0.57
CA VAL A 466 0.28 -2.50 -0.58
C VAL A 466 -0.82 -1.63 -1.17
N ALA A 467 -0.94 -0.39 -0.68
CA ALA A 467 -1.96 0.56 -1.11
C ALA A 467 -1.82 0.96 -2.59
N SER A 468 -0.58 0.97 -3.13
CA SER A 468 -0.28 1.35 -4.52
C SER A 468 -0.30 0.18 -5.50
N SER A 469 -0.31 -1.06 -5.02
CA SER A 469 -0.13 -2.27 -5.86
C SER A 469 -1.25 -2.52 -6.88
N THR A 470 -2.35 -1.77 -6.82
CA THR A 470 -3.52 -1.91 -7.69
C THR A 470 -3.82 -0.68 -8.54
N ALA A 471 -3.14 0.44 -8.29
CA ALA A 471 -3.29 1.67 -9.07
C ALA A 471 -2.27 1.70 -10.21
N SER A 472 -2.60 1.13 -11.38
CA SER A 472 -1.80 1.30 -12.59
C SER A 472 -2.57 2.14 -13.61
N LEU A 473 -1.98 3.27 -14.03
CA LEU A 473 -2.37 3.94 -15.27
C LEU A 473 -1.97 3.02 -16.43
N VAL A 474 -2.94 2.53 -17.18
CA VAL A 474 -2.68 1.83 -18.45
C VAL A 474 -2.83 2.87 -19.55
N GLN A 475 -1.72 3.25 -20.16
CA GLN A 475 -1.69 4.05 -21.38
C GLN A 475 -2.17 3.24 -22.57
#